data_4e6f956925f668825f92fb0541ce67f8
#
_entry.id   4e6f956925f668825f92fb0541ce67f8
#
_cell.length_a   1.000
_cell.length_b   1.000
_cell.length_c   1.000
_cell.angle_alpha   90.00
_cell.angle_beta   90.00
_cell.angle_gamma   90.00
#
_symmetry.space_group_name_H-M   'P 1'
#
loop_
_entity.id
_entity.type
_entity.pdbx_description
1 polymer ?
#
loop_
_entity_poly.entity_id
_entity_poly.type
_entity_poly.pdbx_seq_one_letter_code
_entity_poly.pdbx_strand_id
1 'polypeptide(L)'
;MMPEAAKGKPAYMVIWTTTPWTMPANVAVALHPDIEYAWVECEGEVLFLAKELLEQVGKVCKKDLSSVLGTCKGKDMEFAECRHPFDTIERKSVVVLADYVSLDAGTGCVHTAPGHGDVDFETGIKYHLPIICPVDKSGKFTKEAKQFEGMFVFDANIPILKYLAELSMLFGKENILSLIHI
;
A
#
# COMPACT_ATOMS: atom_id res chain seq x y z
N MET A 1 -0.36 7.52 -16.62
CA MET A 1 -1.78 7.94 -16.84
C MET A 1 -2.64 6.69 -16.98
N MET A 2 -3.81 6.65 -16.34
CA MET A 2 -4.72 5.50 -16.40
C MET A 2 -5.21 5.27 -17.85
N PRO A 3 -5.12 4.03 -18.38
CA PRO A 3 -5.55 3.72 -19.74
C PRO A 3 -7.06 3.94 -19.94
N GLU A 4 -7.47 4.23 -21.17
CA GLU A 4 -8.89 4.47 -21.52
C GLU A 4 -9.77 3.28 -21.12
N ALA A 5 -9.28 2.04 -21.32
CA ALA A 5 -10.00 0.80 -20.98
C ALA A 5 -10.25 0.61 -19.46
N ALA A 6 -9.53 1.37 -18.63
CA ALA A 6 -9.69 1.35 -17.17
C ALA A 6 -10.66 2.44 -16.66
N LYS A 7 -11.03 3.42 -17.50
CA LYS A 7 -11.91 4.51 -17.10
C LYS A 7 -13.30 4.02 -16.70
N GLY A 8 -13.80 4.58 -15.60
CA GLY A 8 -15.13 4.25 -15.08
C GLY A 8 -15.20 2.98 -14.23
N LYS A 9 -14.09 2.24 -14.09
CA LYS A 9 -13.97 1.10 -13.17
C LYS A 9 -13.30 1.54 -11.86
N PRO A 10 -13.64 0.91 -10.72
CA PRO A 10 -12.86 1.08 -9.50
C PRO A 10 -11.41 0.68 -9.76
N ALA A 11 -10.46 1.52 -9.31
CA ALA A 11 -9.04 1.27 -9.53
C ALA A 11 -8.25 1.38 -8.22
N TYR A 12 -7.35 0.42 -7.98
CA TYR A 12 -6.63 0.29 -6.73
C TYR A 12 -5.12 0.09 -6.97
N MET A 13 -4.29 0.76 -6.19
CA MET A 13 -2.89 0.42 -6.06
C MET A 13 -2.74 -0.73 -5.07
N VAL A 14 -2.14 -1.83 -5.50
CA VAL A 14 -1.93 -3.01 -4.66
C VAL A 14 -0.61 -2.84 -3.91
N ILE A 15 -0.67 -2.52 -2.62
CA ILE A 15 0.51 -2.45 -1.75
C ILE A 15 0.72 -3.77 -1.01
N TRP A 16 1.93 -4.01 -0.55
CA TRP A 16 2.26 -5.13 0.31
C TRP A 16 2.90 -4.64 1.62
N THR A 17 2.54 -5.25 2.74
CA THR A 17 3.12 -4.94 4.05
C THR A 17 3.18 -6.15 4.96
N THR A 18 4.23 -6.23 5.77
CA THR A 18 4.37 -7.19 6.88
C THR A 18 3.88 -6.61 8.22
N THR A 19 3.60 -5.32 8.26
CA THR A 19 3.26 -4.56 9.46
C THR A 19 1.93 -3.81 9.30
N PRO A 20 0.78 -4.51 9.24
CA PRO A 20 -0.53 -3.87 9.01
C PRO A 20 -0.85 -2.74 9.98
N TRP A 21 -0.31 -2.78 11.21
CA TRP A 21 -0.55 -1.75 12.22
C TRP A 21 -0.04 -0.34 11.84
N THR A 22 0.85 -0.23 10.82
CA THR A 22 1.28 1.09 10.33
C THR A 22 0.30 1.72 9.33
N MET A 23 -0.67 0.96 8.83
CA MET A 23 -1.64 1.44 7.83
C MET A 23 -2.42 2.69 8.24
N PRO A 24 -2.84 2.88 9.52
CA PRO A 24 -3.50 4.13 9.94
C PRO A 24 -2.65 5.39 9.72
N ALA A 25 -1.32 5.24 9.64
CA ALA A 25 -0.38 6.34 9.41
C ALA A 25 0.01 6.53 7.93
N ASN A 26 -0.56 5.76 7.01
CA ASN A 26 -0.27 5.88 5.58
C ASN A 26 -0.50 7.30 5.07
N VAL A 27 0.45 7.84 4.32
CA VAL A 27 0.37 9.17 3.67
C VAL A 27 0.80 9.13 2.19
N ALA A 28 1.49 8.05 1.78
CA ALA A 28 1.96 7.93 0.41
C ALA A 28 2.08 6.46 -0.03
N VAL A 29 2.24 6.27 -1.33
CA VAL A 29 2.66 5.01 -1.95
C VAL A 29 3.91 5.30 -2.77
N ALA A 30 5.04 4.67 -2.42
CA ALA A 30 6.29 4.82 -3.14
C ALA A 30 6.37 3.86 -4.33
N LEU A 31 6.80 4.38 -5.47
CA LEU A 31 7.08 3.65 -6.71
C LEU A 31 8.54 3.88 -7.12
N HIS A 32 9.14 2.90 -7.78
CA HIS A 32 10.44 3.12 -8.44
C HIS A 32 10.25 3.88 -9.75
N PRO A 33 11.01 4.94 -10.05
CA PRO A 33 10.79 5.76 -11.23
C PRO A 33 10.87 5.00 -12.55
N ASP A 34 11.76 4.03 -12.66
CA ASP A 34 12.08 3.33 -13.91
C ASP A 34 11.48 1.92 -14.03
N ILE A 35 10.84 1.39 -12.97
CA ILE A 35 10.09 0.14 -13.05
C ILE A 35 8.84 0.33 -13.92
N GLU A 36 8.50 -0.70 -14.70
CA GLU A 36 7.26 -0.74 -15.47
C GLU A 36 6.12 -1.28 -14.61
N TYR A 37 5.05 -0.52 -14.50
CA TYR A 37 3.82 -0.87 -13.79
C TYR A 37 2.71 -1.16 -14.79
N ALA A 38 1.78 -2.04 -14.39
CA ALA A 38 0.65 -2.44 -15.22
C ALA A 38 -0.68 -2.09 -14.54
N TRP A 39 -1.62 -1.66 -15.35
CA TRP A 39 -3.04 -1.61 -15.04
C TRP A 39 -3.67 -2.92 -15.48
N VAL A 40 -4.23 -3.69 -14.57
CA VAL A 40 -4.72 -5.05 -14.82
C VAL A 40 -6.18 -5.15 -14.44
N GLU A 41 -7.00 -5.70 -15.31
CA GLU A 41 -8.39 -6.01 -14.97
C GLU A 41 -8.45 -7.34 -14.20
N CYS A 42 -9.12 -7.30 -13.06
CA CYS A 42 -9.35 -8.46 -12.23
C CYS A 42 -10.76 -8.36 -11.61
N GLU A 43 -11.63 -9.32 -11.93
CA GLU A 43 -12.97 -9.43 -11.35
C GLU A 43 -13.84 -8.14 -11.43
N GLY A 44 -13.66 -7.35 -12.50
CA GLY A 44 -14.42 -6.11 -12.72
C GLY A 44 -13.77 -4.85 -12.13
N GLU A 45 -12.67 -4.99 -11.43
CA GLU A 45 -11.86 -3.91 -10.89
C GLU A 45 -10.55 -3.75 -11.66
N VAL A 46 -9.85 -2.65 -11.47
CA VAL A 46 -8.55 -2.39 -12.07
C VAL A 46 -7.50 -2.31 -10.97
N LEU A 47 -6.46 -3.13 -11.10
CA LEU A 47 -5.35 -3.18 -10.16
C LEU A 47 -4.11 -2.55 -10.78
N PHE A 48 -3.32 -1.85 -9.98
CA PHE A 48 -2.06 -1.25 -10.37
C PHE A 48 -0.92 -1.80 -9.52
N LEU A 49 0.06 -2.45 -10.17
CA LEU A 49 1.23 -3.03 -9.53
C LEU A 49 2.36 -3.22 -10.55
N ALA A 50 3.57 -3.56 -10.08
CA ALA A 50 4.70 -3.80 -10.96
C ALA A 50 4.41 -4.96 -11.93
N LYS A 51 4.65 -4.73 -13.21
CA LYS A 51 4.35 -5.68 -14.29
C LYS A 51 5.06 -7.02 -14.13
N GLU A 52 6.32 -6.99 -13.70
CA GLU A 52 7.13 -8.19 -13.48
C GLU A 52 6.60 -9.08 -12.34
N LEU A 53 5.84 -8.52 -11.40
CA LEU A 53 5.29 -9.23 -10.24
C LEU A 53 3.88 -9.78 -10.44
N LEU A 54 3.25 -9.55 -11.59
CA LEU A 54 1.87 -9.97 -11.87
C LEU A 54 1.65 -11.46 -11.65
N GLU A 55 2.54 -12.31 -12.18
CA GLU A 55 2.42 -13.77 -12.06
C GLU A 55 2.55 -14.23 -10.60
N GLN A 56 3.55 -13.67 -9.89
CA GLN A 56 3.80 -14.01 -8.49
C GLN A 56 2.63 -13.58 -7.60
N VAL A 57 2.17 -12.32 -7.72
CA VAL A 57 1.04 -11.79 -6.96
C VAL A 57 -0.24 -12.56 -7.28
N GLY A 58 -0.49 -12.86 -8.56
CA GLY A 58 -1.64 -13.65 -8.98
C GLY A 58 -1.65 -15.05 -8.33
N LYS A 59 -0.51 -15.73 -8.25
CA LYS A 59 -0.38 -17.03 -7.58
C LYS A 59 -0.67 -16.94 -6.08
N VAL A 60 -0.09 -15.95 -5.39
CA VAL A 60 -0.28 -15.73 -3.94
C VAL A 60 -1.73 -15.42 -3.62
N CYS A 61 -2.35 -14.52 -4.39
CA CYS A 61 -3.73 -14.09 -4.17
C CYS A 61 -4.77 -15.03 -4.80
N LYS A 62 -4.33 -16.05 -5.57
CA LYS A 62 -5.20 -16.97 -6.34
C LYS A 62 -6.14 -16.22 -7.29
N LYS A 63 -5.60 -15.23 -7.97
CA LYS A 63 -6.30 -14.37 -8.93
C LYS A 63 -5.61 -14.42 -10.30
N ASP A 64 -6.40 -14.29 -11.36
CA ASP A 64 -5.86 -14.12 -12.70
C ASP A 64 -5.55 -12.64 -12.95
N LEU A 65 -4.28 -12.32 -13.14
CA LEU A 65 -3.78 -10.99 -13.45
C LEU A 65 -3.21 -10.88 -14.88
N SER A 66 -3.67 -11.72 -15.80
CA SER A 66 -3.20 -11.73 -17.20
C SER A 66 -3.80 -10.61 -18.07
N SER A 67 -4.94 -10.04 -17.68
CA SER A 67 -5.66 -9.01 -18.45
C SER A 67 -5.04 -7.63 -18.28
N VAL A 68 -3.91 -7.38 -18.93
CA VAL A 68 -3.20 -6.09 -18.88
C VAL A 68 -3.88 -5.07 -19.81
N LEU A 69 -4.40 -3.98 -19.24
CA LEU A 69 -5.07 -2.89 -19.95
C LEU A 69 -4.11 -1.82 -20.48
N GLY A 70 -2.93 -1.73 -19.87
CA GLY A 70 -1.89 -0.78 -20.26
C GLY A 70 -0.75 -0.74 -19.24
N THR A 71 0.35 -0.10 -19.61
CA THR A 71 1.53 0.04 -18.77
C THR A 71 2.02 1.48 -18.71
N CYS A 72 2.80 1.83 -17.70
CA CYS A 72 3.52 3.09 -17.57
C CYS A 72 4.76 2.90 -16.70
N LYS A 73 5.66 3.88 -16.70
CA LYS A 73 6.77 3.92 -15.73
C LYS A 73 6.28 4.53 -14.41
N GLY A 74 6.94 4.18 -13.30
CA GLY A 74 6.59 4.75 -12.00
C GLY A 74 6.62 6.27 -11.99
N LYS A 75 7.59 6.90 -12.66
CA LYS A 75 7.68 8.37 -12.79
C LYS A 75 6.47 9.02 -13.44
N ASP A 76 5.73 8.29 -14.27
CA ASP A 76 4.52 8.82 -14.92
C ASP A 76 3.33 8.94 -13.95
N MET A 77 3.47 8.35 -12.76
CA MET A 77 2.47 8.34 -11.69
C MET A 77 2.80 9.29 -10.53
N GLU A 78 3.95 9.96 -10.56
CA GLU A 78 4.37 10.88 -9.51
C GLU A 78 3.27 11.92 -9.23
N PHE A 79 2.99 12.17 -7.95
CA PHE A 79 1.92 13.05 -7.44
C PHE A 79 0.48 12.60 -7.76
N ALA A 80 0.26 11.42 -8.31
CA ALA A 80 -1.09 10.85 -8.36
C ALA A 80 -1.63 10.67 -6.94
N GLU A 81 -2.93 10.87 -6.76
CA GLU A 81 -3.57 10.77 -5.45
C GLU A 81 -4.44 9.51 -5.37
N CYS A 82 -4.35 8.81 -4.25
CA CYS A 82 -5.20 7.70 -3.87
C CYS A 82 -6.02 8.06 -2.63
N ARG A 83 -7.18 7.46 -2.48
CA ARG A 83 -7.91 7.49 -1.20
C ARG A 83 -7.20 6.57 -0.21
N HIS A 84 -7.25 6.95 1.08
CA HIS A 84 -6.82 6.06 2.15
C HIS A 84 -7.67 4.77 2.14
N PRO A 85 -7.09 3.57 2.37
CA PRO A 85 -7.85 2.33 2.35
C PRO A 85 -8.91 2.21 3.47
N PHE A 86 -8.77 2.99 4.56
CA PHE A 86 -9.78 3.08 5.60
C PHE A 86 -10.75 4.22 5.31
N ASP A 87 -12.04 3.92 5.25
CA ASP A 87 -13.11 4.87 4.98
C ASP A 87 -13.29 5.92 6.10
N THR A 88 -12.80 5.61 7.31
CA THR A 88 -12.80 6.52 8.47
C THR A 88 -11.67 7.56 8.45
N ILE A 89 -10.72 7.44 7.52
CA ILE A 89 -9.58 8.34 7.36
C ILE A 89 -9.72 9.09 6.04
N GLU A 90 -10.07 10.37 6.10
CA GLU A 90 -10.31 11.20 4.91
C GLU A 90 -9.02 11.62 4.17
N ARG A 91 -7.85 11.44 4.81
CA ARG A 91 -6.56 11.78 4.23
C ARG A 91 -6.31 11.00 2.94
N LYS A 92 -5.75 11.69 1.94
CA LYS A 92 -5.27 11.06 0.72
C LYS A 92 -3.84 10.53 0.88
N SER A 93 -3.50 9.51 0.11
CA SER A 93 -2.14 9.05 -0.12
C SER A 93 -1.65 9.57 -1.46
N VAL A 94 -0.44 10.13 -1.50
CA VAL A 94 0.16 10.62 -2.74
C VAL A 94 1.20 9.62 -3.26
N VAL A 95 1.30 9.47 -4.56
CA VAL A 95 2.38 8.68 -5.17
C VAL A 95 3.68 9.48 -5.13
N VAL A 96 4.73 8.86 -4.60
CA VAL A 96 6.09 9.39 -4.52
C VAL A 96 7.08 8.46 -5.20
N LEU A 97 8.25 8.98 -5.58
CA LEU A 97 9.29 8.18 -6.22
C LEU A 97 10.43 7.89 -5.25
N ALA A 98 10.83 6.61 -5.21
CA ALA A 98 11.89 6.15 -4.34
C ALA A 98 12.70 5.01 -4.98
N ASP A 99 14.02 5.15 -5.00
CA ASP A 99 14.94 4.18 -5.61
C ASP A 99 15.07 2.88 -4.80
N TYR A 100 14.65 2.89 -3.54
CA TYR A 100 14.66 1.69 -2.68
C TYR A 100 13.54 0.68 -3.01
N VAL A 101 12.56 1.06 -3.80
CA VAL A 101 11.50 0.14 -4.22
C VAL A 101 12.08 -0.91 -5.14
N SER A 102 12.02 -2.18 -4.76
CA SER A 102 12.56 -3.31 -5.51
C SER A 102 11.46 -4.25 -6.03
N LEU A 103 11.88 -5.22 -6.86
CA LEU A 103 11.03 -6.28 -7.38
C LEU A 103 11.29 -7.64 -6.69
N ASP A 104 12.08 -7.66 -5.62
CA ASP A 104 12.45 -8.90 -4.92
C ASP A 104 11.26 -9.52 -4.18
N ALA A 105 10.33 -8.69 -3.73
CA ALA A 105 9.13 -9.11 -3.02
C ALA A 105 7.99 -8.08 -3.13
N GLY A 106 6.78 -8.52 -2.82
CA GLY A 106 5.61 -7.65 -2.75
C GLY A 106 4.99 -7.34 -4.10
N THR A 107 4.66 -6.08 -4.32
CA THR A 107 3.89 -5.62 -5.50
C THR A 107 4.60 -4.52 -6.31
N GLY A 108 5.76 -4.06 -5.84
CA GLY A 108 6.43 -2.87 -6.40
C GLY A 108 5.76 -1.54 -6.01
N CYS A 109 4.70 -1.57 -5.21
CA CYS A 109 4.06 -0.39 -4.64
C CYS A 109 4.23 -0.46 -3.11
N VAL A 110 4.99 0.48 -2.53
CA VAL A 110 5.36 0.44 -1.12
C VAL A 110 4.53 1.45 -0.32
N HIS A 111 3.77 0.94 0.65
CA HIS A 111 3.11 1.75 1.66
C HIS A 111 4.13 2.61 2.41
N THR A 112 3.88 3.91 2.55
CA THR A 112 4.79 4.87 3.17
C THR A 112 4.12 5.56 4.34
N ALA A 113 4.76 5.44 5.53
CA ALA A 113 4.32 6.05 6.79
C ALA A 113 5.51 6.71 7.51
N PRO A 114 5.82 7.99 7.25
CA PRO A 114 7.00 8.70 7.76
C PRO A 114 7.17 8.70 9.29
N GLY A 115 6.10 8.48 10.04
CA GLY A 115 6.15 8.36 11.50
C GLY A 115 6.60 6.98 12.02
N HIS A 116 6.86 5.99 11.14
CA HIS A 116 7.08 4.59 11.52
C HIS A 116 8.29 3.90 10.86
N GLY A 117 9.06 4.60 10.04
CA GLY A 117 10.25 4.03 9.40
C GLY A 117 11.25 5.10 8.98
N ASP A 118 12.56 4.83 9.13
CA ASP A 118 13.62 5.79 8.80
C ASP A 118 13.61 6.15 7.31
N VAL A 119 13.49 5.15 6.44
CA VAL A 119 13.43 5.34 4.98
C VAL A 119 12.17 6.09 4.57
N ASP A 120 11.04 5.79 5.22
CA ASP A 120 9.77 6.50 5.00
C ASP A 120 9.87 7.95 5.48
N PHE A 121 10.59 8.19 6.60
CA PHE A 121 10.84 9.53 7.13
C PHE A 121 11.68 10.37 6.15
N GLU A 122 12.78 9.83 5.61
CA GLU A 122 13.59 10.51 4.60
C GLU A 122 12.77 10.86 3.34
N THR A 123 11.94 9.92 2.87
CA THR A 123 11.01 10.15 1.77
C THR A 123 9.98 11.22 2.13
N GLY A 124 9.48 11.19 3.37
CA GLY A 124 8.57 12.20 3.90
C GLY A 124 9.16 13.61 3.89
N ILE A 125 10.41 13.78 4.29
CA ILE A 125 11.12 15.06 4.22
C ILE A 125 11.30 15.52 2.78
N LYS A 126 11.74 14.61 1.88
CA LYS A 126 11.95 14.92 0.45
C LYS A 126 10.66 15.45 -0.22
N TYR A 127 9.51 14.85 0.09
CA TYR A 127 8.22 15.19 -0.52
C TYR A 127 7.32 16.08 0.34
N HIS A 128 7.84 16.59 1.46
CA HIS A 128 7.07 17.41 2.42
C HIS A 128 5.78 16.75 2.89
N LEU A 129 5.82 15.43 3.12
CA LEU A 129 4.68 14.67 3.60
C LEU A 129 4.43 14.91 5.09
N PRO A 130 3.19 14.80 5.56
CA PRO A 130 2.90 14.89 6.99
C PRO A 130 3.52 13.70 7.73
N ILE A 131 4.17 13.96 8.87
CA ILE A 131 4.69 12.94 9.77
C ILE A 131 3.61 12.60 10.78
N ILE A 132 2.95 11.47 10.59
CA ILE A 132 1.82 11.02 11.40
C ILE A 132 2.25 9.79 12.19
N CYS A 133 2.14 9.86 13.51
CA CYS A 133 2.41 8.75 14.41
C CYS A 133 1.23 8.59 15.39
N PRO A 134 0.17 7.87 15.03
CA PRO A 134 -1.02 7.70 15.85
C PRO A 134 -0.81 6.66 16.96
N VAL A 135 0.37 6.66 17.58
CA VAL A 135 0.76 5.70 18.64
C VAL A 135 1.35 6.48 19.81
N ASP A 136 0.90 6.19 21.01
CA ASP A 136 1.39 6.78 22.24
C ASP A 136 2.67 6.10 22.77
N LYS A 137 3.24 6.66 23.85
CA LYS A 137 4.47 6.14 24.47
C LYS A 137 4.32 4.72 25.08
N SER A 138 3.10 4.22 25.23
CA SER A 138 2.82 2.86 25.71
C SER A 138 2.62 1.85 24.56
N GLY A 139 2.79 2.28 23.31
CA GLY A 139 2.59 1.46 22.11
C GLY A 139 1.11 1.25 21.76
N LYS A 140 0.21 2.12 22.24
CA LYS A 140 -1.20 2.04 21.94
C LYS A 140 -1.62 3.11 20.96
N PHE A 141 -2.59 2.78 20.14
CA PHE A 141 -3.18 3.74 19.20
C PHE A 141 -3.88 4.89 19.93
N THR A 142 -3.64 6.10 19.43
CA THR A 142 -4.37 7.32 19.83
C THR A 142 -5.67 7.44 19.05
N LYS A 143 -6.50 8.44 19.41
CA LYS A 143 -7.76 8.76 18.71
C LYS A 143 -7.60 8.99 17.19
N GLU A 144 -6.39 9.29 16.71
CA GLU A 144 -6.10 9.50 15.30
C GLU A 144 -6.22 8.21 14.48
N ALA A 145 -6.05 7.04 15.14
CA ALA A 145 -6.26 5.73 14.53
C ALA A 145 -7.73 5.27 14.53
N LYS A 146 -8.67 6.17 14.93
CA LYS A 146 -10.12 5.97 14.88
C LYS A 146 -10.58 4.70 15.62
N GLN A 147 -11.17 3.73 14.92
CA GLN A 147 -11.69 2.47 15.49
C GLN A 147 -10.65 1.58 16.16
N PHE A 148 -9.37 1.88 16.02
CA PHE A 148 -8.28 1.14 16.66
C PHE A 148 -7.77 1.82 17.95
N GLU A 149 -8.35 2.99 18.35
CA GLU A 149 -7.96 3.72 19.54
C GLU A 149 -7.85 2.80 20.76
N GLY A 150 -6.76 2.96 21.53
CA GLY A 150 -6.48 2.20 22.75
C GLY A 150 -5.93 0.79 22.53
N MET A 151 -5.96 0.24 21.32
CA MET A 151 -5.34 -1.06 21.03
C MET A 151 -3.82 -0.99 21.05
N PHE A 152 -3.17 -2.01 21.59
CA PHE A 152 -1.73 -2.18 21.46
C PHE A 152 -1.39 -2.53 20.00
N VAL A 153 -0.38 -1.88 19.42
CA VAL A 153 -0.11 -1.94 17.96
C VAL A 153 0.05 -3.36 17.42
N PHE A 154 0.72 -4.25 18.15
CA PHE A 154 0.91 -5.63 17.67
C PHE A 154 -0.37 -6.46 17.75
N ASP A 155 -1.26 -6.17 18.67
CA ASP A 155 -2.57 -6.84 18.78
C ASP A 155 -3.54 -6.34 17.69
N ALA A 156 -3.31 -5.16 17.16
CA ALA A 156 -4.15 -4.54 16.14
C ALA A 156 -3.98 -5.14 14.73
N ASN A 157 -2.92 -5.90 14.45
CA ASN A 157 -2.69 -6.46 13.10
C ASN A 157 -3.89 -7.27 12.60
N ILE A 158 -4.43 -8.18 13.41
CA ILE A 158 -5.59 -9.00 13.02
C ILE A 158 -6.86 -8.17 12.88
N PRO A 159 -7.24 -7.28 13.82
CA PRO A 159 -8.34 -6.33 13.66
C PRO A 159 -8.24 -5.49 12.38
N ILE A 160 -7.06 -4.96 12.06
CA ILE A 160 -6.83 -4.17 10.85
C ILE A 160 -7.06 -4.99 9.58
N LEU A 161 -6.51 -6.21 9.50
CA LEU A 161 -6.75 -7.09 8.37
C LEU A 161 -8.24 -7.46 8.21
N LYS A 162 -8.96 -7.69 9.30
CA LYS A 162 -10.41 -7.93 9.26
C LYS A 162 -11.16 -6.72 8.72
N TYR A 163 -10.82 -5.54 9.21
CA TYR A 163 -11.45 -4.30 8.75
C TYR A 163 -11.18 -4.03 7.27
N LEU A 164 -9.96 -4.24 6.79
CA LEU A 164 -9.65 -4.15 5.36
C LEU A 164 -10.45 -5.16 4.52
N ALA A 165 -10.66 -6.37 5.04
CA ALA A 165 -11.47 -7.38 4.38
C ALA A 165 -12.97 -6.97 4.31
N GLU A 166 -13.52 -6.40 5.37
CA GLU A 166 -14.89 -5.87 5.43
C GLU A 166 -15.10 -4.73 4.41
N LEU A 167 -14.09 -3.90 4.20
CA LEU A 167 -14.09 -2.83 3.19
C LEU A 167 -13.77 -3.31 1.77
N SER A 168 -13.55 -4.62 1.56
CA SER A 168 -13.06 -5.19 0.29
C SER A 168 -11.71 -4.60 -0.18
N MET A 169 -10.89 -4.11 0.77
CA MET A 169 -9.56 -3.55 0.53
C MET A 169 -8.41 -4.55 0.79
N LEU A 170 -8.71 -5.77 1.20
CA LEU A 170 -7.73 -6.83 1.39
C LEU A 170 -7.71 -7.74 0.16
N PHE A 171 -6.71 -7.56 -0.71
CA PHE A 171 -6.59 -8.35 -1.93
C PHE A 171 -6.09 -9.79 -1.68
N GLY A 172 -5.21 -9.98 -0.71
CA GLY A 172 -4.71 -11.29 -0.29
C GLY A 172 -3.91 -11.19 1.00
N LYS A 173 -3.64 -12.36 1.59
CA LYS A 173 -2.73 -12.47 2.74
C LYS A 173 -1.92 -13.76 2.65
N GLU A 174 -0.68 -13.70 3.10
CA GLU A 174 0.23 -14.83 3.23
C GLU A 174 0.81 -14.85 4.64
N ASN A 175 1.01 -16.04 5.21
CA ASN A 175 1.71 -16.18 6.47
C ASN A 175 3.22 -16.29 6.19
N ILE A 176 3.97 -15.28 6.60
CA ILE A 176 5.43 -15.25 6.47
C ILE A 176 6.04 -15.71 7.78
N LEU A 177 6.86 -16.77 7.72
CA LEU A 177 7.72 -17.16 8.84
C LEU A 177 8.98 -16.31 8.80
N SER A 178 9.07 -15.31 9.67
CA SER A 178 10.30 -14.53 9.82
C SER A 178 11.22 -15.26 10.79
N LEU A 179 12.37 -15.75 10.32
CA LEU A 179 13.45 -16.25 11.15
C LEU A 179 14.40 -15.09 11.43
N ILE A 180 14.31 -14.53 12.63
CA ILE A 180 15.32 -13.59 13.12
C ILE A 180 16.51 -14.44 13.58
N HIS A 181 17.64 -14.36 12.86
CA HIS A 181 18.92 -14.84 13.35
C HIS A 181 19.49 -13.77 14.28
N ILE A 182 19.58 -14.10 15.56
CA ILE A 182 20.30 -13.32 16.56
C ILE A 182 21.76 -13.77 16.55
#